data_6a25b0941d69a13fad979914927b8a90
#
_entry.id   6a25b0941d69a13fad979914927b8a90
#
_cell.length_a   1.000
_cell.length_b   1.000
_cell.length_c   1.000
_cell.angle_alpha   90.00
_cell.angle_beta   90.00
_cell.angle_gamma   90.00
#
_symmetry.space_group_name_H-M   'P 1'
#
loop_
_entity.id
_entity.type
_entity.pdbx_description
1 polymer ?
#
loop_
_entity_poly.entity_id
_entity_poly.type
_entity_poly.pdbx_seq_one_letter_code
_entity_poly.pdbx_strand_id
1 'polypeptide(L)'
;MGIRPMPWNEWIELDNEYAAYHRIRSHRLHTRGPKALAFLPAKVGAIELVHELAEYLIRRYPATFRVTRHTSSYIASLSDSPRKKGRLDYGWDGAPAIKEITVVPLGVTYDLPLPVDDESAFGIAERAMKVAALLVQDDFALMVEGQDGRYYLQGGAILGFWRMEDKLGMPLEEIHLSGSVPQYASKLQASMQRFFQKMSVDKPVSRNNYFIQVVPPEPLDAVDPEELAWGKNQNGEEDVKREGGLANAPKPIVEARTLRLRSERQTLRRLPKSGVIVFGIRTYMTPVGRLVEEGVGERLAGAVRGWSEDIDQYKGSVLYKEALLAYLDCPF
;
A
#
# COMPACT_ATOMS: atom_id res chain seq x y z
N MET A 1 -7.55 17.29 -2.86
CA MET A 1 -6.94 15.94 -2.89
C MET A 1 -5.46 15.95 -2.49
N GLY A 2 -4.75 17.07 -2.54
CA GLY A 2 -3.32 17.17 -2.15
C GLY A 2 -2.37 16.33 -3.03
N ILE A 3 -2.77 16.07 -4.27
CA ILE A 3 -1.99 15.29 -5.24
C ILE A 3 -0.86 16.15 -5.79
N ARG A 4 0.34 15.57 -5.90
CA ARG A 4 1.55 16.20 -6.45
C ARG A 4 2.14 15.30 -7.54
N PRO A 5 2.79 15.86 -8.57
CA PRO A 5 3.64 15.08 -9.47
C PRO A 5 4.67 14.31 -8.64
N MET A 6 4.92 13.08 -9.02
CA MET A 6 5.92 12.24 -8.36
C MET A 6 7.09 11.99 -9.33
N PRO A 7 8.31 12.41 -8.99
CA PRO A 7 9.50 12.00 -9.73
C PRO A 7 9.64 10.47 -9.74
N TRP A 8 10.11 9.92 -10.85
CA TRP A 8 10.24 8.47 -11.00
C TRP A 8 11.16 7.82 -9.96
N ASN A 9 12.21 8.50 -9.54
CA ASN A 9 13.15 8.02 -8.52
C ASN A 9 12.58 8.04 -7.09
N GLU A 10 11.36 8.54 -6.92
CA GLU A 10 10.66 8.60 -5.62
C GLU A 10 9.48 7.60 -5.54
N TRP A 11 9.33 6.68 -6.50
CA TRP A 11 8.20 5.78 -6.48
C TRP A 11 8.16 4.89 -5.23
N ILE A 12 9.26 4.23 -4.91
CA ILE A 12 9.38 3.34 -3.74
C ILE A 12 10.48 3.87 -2.81
N GLU A 13 10.19 3.87 -1.51
CA GLU A 13 11.14 4.22 -0.45
C GLU A 13 11.48 2.98 0.36
N LEU A 14 12.77 2.68 0.51
CA LEU A 14 13.28 1.64 1.39
C LEU A 14 14.07 2.30 2.54
N ASP A 15 13.90 1.79 3.74
CA ASP A 15 14.59 2.26 4.93
C ASP A 15 15.33 1.12 5.68
N ASN A 16 15.89 1.43 6.82
CA ASN A 16 16.69 0.51 7.63
C ASN A 16 15.86 -0.63 8.28
N GLU A 17 14.53 -0.52 8.27
CA GLU A 17 13.64 -1.55 8.82
C GLU A 17 13.22 -2.59 7.77
N TYR A 18 13.75 -2.49 6.54
CA TYR A 18 13.37 -3.35 5.43
C TYR A 18 13.41 -4.86 5.77
N ALA A 19 14.45 -5.30 6.49
CA ALA A 19 14.58 -6.72 6.87
C ALA A 19 13.48 -7.17 7.86
N ALA A 20 13.11 -6.31 8.83
CA ALA A 20 12.03 -6.59 9.76
C ALA A 20 10.68 -6.64 9.03
N TYR A 21 10.42 -5.66 8.15
CA TYR A 21 9.23 -5.65 7.30
C TYR A 21 9.11 -6.89 6.43
N HIS A 22 10.19 -7.28 5.75
CA HIS A 22 10.20 -8.47 4.90
C HIS A 22 9.78 -9.73 5.68
N ARG A 23 10.36 -9.94 6.87
CA ARG A 23 10.04 -11.07 7.75
C ARG A 23 8.55 -11.09 8.13
N ILE A 24 8.03 -9.95 8.58
CA ILE A 24 6.64 -9.85 9.04
C ILE A 24 5.65 -9.92 7.88
N ARG A 25 5.96 -9.29 6.75
CA ARG A 25 5.15 -9.38 5.53
C ARG A 25 5.07 -10.82 5.04
N SER A 26 6.20 -11.54 5.04
CA SER A 26 6.23 -12.97 4.70
C SER A 26 5.35 -13.80 5.63
N HIS A 27 5.44 -13.58 6.95
CA HIS A 27 4.58 -14.25 7.93
C HIS A 27 3.10 -13.95 7.69
N ARG A 28 2.73 -12.70 7.47
CA ARG A 28 1.34 -12.30 7.23
C ARG A 28 0.76 -12.83 5.92
N LEU A 29 1.52 -12.84 4.85
CA LEU A 29 1.11 -13.47 3.60
C LEU A 29 0.81 -14.97 3.77
N HIS A 30 1.57 -15.63 4.64
CA HIS A 30 1.36 -17.04 4.94
C HIS A 30 0.14 -17.28 5.85
N THR A 31 -0.08 -16.45 6.87
CA THR A 31 -1.05 -16.70 7.94
C THR A 31 -2.42 -16.07 7.71
N ARG A 32 -2.53 -15.00 6.91
CA ARG A 32 -3.75 -14.21 6.77
C ARG A 32 -4.54 -14.46 5.48
N GLY A 33 -3.94 -15.13 4.50
CA GLY A 33 -4.62 -15.50 3.25
C GLY A 33 -5.34 -14.33 2.57
N PRO A 34 -6.64 -14.47 2.21
CA PRO A 34 -7.40 -13.44 1.48
C PRO A 34 -7.53 -12.10 2.20
N LYS A 35 -7.36 -12.05 3.52
CA LYS A 35 -7.35 -10.80 4.29
C LYS A 35 -6.17 -9.91 3.89
N ALA A 36 -5.03 -10.51 3.59
CA ALA A 36 -3.82 -9.79 3.20
C ALA A 36 -3.63 -9.70 1.69
N LEU A 37 -3.95 -10.76 0.95
CA LEU A 37 -3.76 -10.84 -0.49
C LEU A 37 -4.95 -11.52 -1.15
N ALA A 38 -5.62 -10.83 -2.07
CA ALA A 38 -6.76 -11.36 -2.79
C ALA A 38 -6.87 -10.78 -4.21
N PHE A 39 -7.53 -11.54 -5.10
CA PHE A 39 -7.77 -11.18 -6.49
C PHE A 39 -9.15 -11.61 -6.97
N LEU A 40 -9.68 -10.87 -7.93
CA LEU A 40 -10.74 -11.30 -8.83
C LEU A 40 -10.14 -11.86 -10.14
N PRO A 41 -10.93 -12.51 -11.00
CA PRO A 41 -10.42 -13.18 -12.21
C PRO A 41 -9.63 -12.33 -13.24
N ALA A 42 -9.60 -11.00 -13.18
CA ALA A 42 -8.86 -10.13 -14.12
C ALA A 42 -7.48 -9.74 -13.57
N LYS A 43 -6.36 -10.28 -14.09
CA LYS A 43 -5.10 -10.45 -13.34
C LYS A 43 -3.83 -9.92 -13.99
N VAL A 44 -3.94 -9.29 -15.14
CA VAL A 44 -2.76 -8.91 -15.95
C VAL A 44 -1.88 -7.88 -15.24
N GLY A 45 -2.47 -7.03 -14.38
CA GLY A 45 -1.74 -5.97 -13.69
C GLY A 45 -0.75 -6.45 -12.63
N ALA A 46 -0.97 -7.59 -11.99
CA ALA A 46 -0.06 -8.10 -10.96
C ALA A 46 1.29 -8.55 -11.52
N ILE A 47 1.25 -9.25 -12.68
CA ILE A 47 2.47 -9.69 -13.37
C ILE A 47 3.24 -8.48 -13.88
N GLU A 48 2.54 -7.53 -14.49
CA GLU A 48 3.19 -6.29 -14.96
C GLU A 48 3.79 -5.51 -13.79
N LEU A 49 3.07 -5.38 -12.68
CA LEU A 49 3.56 -4.68 -11.50
C LEU A 49 4.87 -5.25 -10.96
N VAL A 50 4.98 -6.58 -10.81
CA VAL A 50 6.20 -7.18 -10.25
C VAL A 50 7.41 -6.97 -11.15
N HIS A 51 7.24 -7.01 -12.47
CA HIS A 51 8.31 -6.72 -13.42
C HIS A 51 8.69 -5.23 -13.41
N GLU A 52 7.72 -4.33 -13.39
CA GLU A 52 7.95 -2.89 -13.28
C GLU A 52 8.67 -2.52 -11.97
N LEU A 53 8.29 -3.15 -10.86
CA LEU A 53 8.98 -3.00 -9.58
C LEU A 53 10.42 -3.49 -9.67
N ALA A 54 10.65 -4.69 -10.19
CA ALA A 54 11.99 -5.26 -10.29
C ALA A 54 12.92 -4.38 -11.15
N GLU A 55 12.43 -3.90 -12.30
CA GLU A 55 13.18 -2.99 -13.16
C GLU A 55 13.50 -1.65 -12.47
N TYR A 56 12.55 -1.11 -11.70
CA TYR A 56 12.75 0.08 -10.90
C TYR A 56 13.79 -0.16 -9.80
N LEU A 57 13.63 -1.22 -9.02
CA LEU A 57 14.43 -1.50 -7.81
C LEU A 57 15.91 -1.71 -8.13
N ILE A 58 16.24 -2.42 -9.21
CA ILE A 58 17.64 -2.62 -9.61
C ILE A 58 18.33 -1.33 -10.06
N ARG A 59 17.57 -0.37 -10.58
CA ARG A 59 18.11 0.94 -10.97
C ARG A 59 18.22 1.89 -9.79
N ARG A 60 17.23 1.86 -8.91
CA ARG A 60 17.14 2.77 -7.76
C ARG A 60 18.01 2.32 -6.59
N TYR A 61 18.09 1.01 -6.37
CA TYR A 61 18.77 0.38 -5.23
C TYR A 61 19.71 -0.74 -5.68
N PRO A 62 20.75 -0.45 -6.51
CA PRO A 62 21.60 -1.48 -7.11
C PRO A 62 22.47 -2.24 -6.10
N ALA A 63 22.69 -1.70 -4.89
CA ALA A 63 23.36 -2.41 -3.82
C ALA A 63 22.44 -3.43 -3.12
N THR A 64 21.13 -3.22 -3.17
CA THR A 64 20.12 -4.04 -2.48
C THR A 64 19.56 -5.14 -3.37
N PHE A 65 19.46 -4.89 -4.70
CA PHE A 65 18.84 -5.83 -5.64
C PHE A 65 19.76 -6.23 -6.76
N ARG A 66 19.71 -7.51 -7.12
CA ARG A 66 20.35 -8.10 -8.31
C ARG A 66 19.35 -8.93 -9.07
N VAL A 67 19.52 -9.06 -10.38
CA VAL A 67 18.62 -9.84 -11.22
C VAL A 67 19.36 -10.77 -12.16
N THR A 68 18.71 -11.86 -12.52
CA THR A 68 18.99 -12.64 -13.73
C THR A 68 17.85 -12.42 -14.73
N ARG A 69 18.15 -12.52 -16.02
CA ARG A 69 17.15 -12.33 -17.09
C ARG A 69 16.94 -13.58 -17.89
N HIS A 70 15.77 -13.72 -18.46
CA HIS A 70 15.56 -14.72 -19.51
C HIS A 70 16.47 -14.48 -20.70
N THR A 71 16.81 -15.52 -21.44
CA THR A 71 17.52 -15.34 -22.72
C THR A 71 16.56 -14.85 -23.79
N SER A 72 17.06 -14.07 -24.75
CA SER A 72 16.25 -13.61 -25.88
C SER A 72 15.67 -14.76 -26.69
N SER A 73 16.41 -15.86 -26.82
CA SER A 73 15.95 -17.09 -27.49
C SER A 73 14.79 -17.75 -26.77
N TYR A 74 14.80 -17.79 -25.42
CA TYR A 74 13.69 -18.29 -24.63
C TYR A 74 12.43 -17.44 -24.81
N ILE A 75 12.55 -16.13 -24.70
CA ILE A 75 11.42 -15.21 -24.92
C ILE A 75 10.86 -15.36 -26.33
N ALA A 76 11.74 -15.48 -27.34
CA ALA A 76 11.32 -15.71 -28.72
C ALA A 76 10.55 -17.02 -28.88
N SER A 77 11.02 -18.12 -28.29
CA SER A 77 10.33 -19.44 -28.35
C SER A 77 8.93 -19.41 -27.74
N LEU A 78 8.70 -18.58 -26.72
CA LEU A 78 7.38 -18.39 -26.12
C LEU A 78 6.46 -17.52 -26.99
N SER A 79 7.05 -16.70 -27.87
CA SER A 79 6.35 -15.73 -28.73
C SER A 79 5.86 -16.28 -30.07
N ASP A 80 6.18 -17.53 -30.40
CA ASP A 80 5.83 -18.17 -31.70
C ASP A 80 4.30 -18.31 -31.95
N SER A 81 3.48 -17.98 -30.98
CA SER A 81 2.05 -17.81 -31.17
C SER A 81 1.71 -16.35 -31.48
N PRO A 82 0.99 -16.07 -32.59
CA PRO A 82 0.58 -14.70 -32.97
C PRO A 82 -0.19 -13.94 -31.87
N ARG A 83 -0.86 -14.69 -30.95
CA ARG A 83 -1.59 -14.13 -29.80
C ARG A 83 -0.69 -13.71 -28.64
N LYS A 84 0.57 -14.09 -28.62
CA LYS A 84 1.52 -13.85 -27.51
C LYS A 84 2.56 -12.78 -27.83
N LYS A 85 2.69 -12.36 -29.08
CA LYS A 85 3.63 -11.34 -29.52
C LYS A 85 3.36 -10.00 -28.80
N GLY A 86 4.35 -9.49 -28.08
CA GLY A 86 4.26 -8.27 -27.27
C GLY A 86 3.76 -8.43 -25.83
N ARG A 87 3.24 -9.60 -25.44
CA ARG A 87 2.80 -9.85 -24.04
C ARG A 87 3.94 -10.17 -23.07
N LEU A 88 5.11 -10.52 -23.57
CA LEU A 88 6.26 -11.00 -22.77
C LEU A 88 7.39 -9.99 -22.67
N ASP A 89 7.20 -8.81 -23.25
CA ASP A 89 8.18 -7.73 -23.25
C ASP A 89 8.04 -6.91 -21.95
N TYR A 90 8.51 -7.48 -20.83
CA TYR A 90 8.47 -6.85 -19.52
C TYR A 90 9.79 -6.16 -19.14
N GLY A 91 10.85 -6.33 -19.93
CA GLY A 91 12.12 -5.65 -19.68
C GLY A 91 12.10 -4.20 -20.13
N TRP A 92 12.77 -3.33 -19.39
CA TRP A 92 12.97 -1.94 -19.81
C TRP A 92 14.13 -1.81 -20.79
N ASP A 93 14.07 -0.78 -21.64
CA ASP A 93 15.13 -0.43 -22.60
C ASP A 93 15.48 -1.56 -23.58
N GLY A 94 14.50 -2.42 -23.93
CA GLY A 94 14.69 -3.54 -24.84
C GLY A 94 15.39 -4.75 -24.23
N ALA A 95 15.66 -4.75 -22.93
CA ALA A 95 16.19 -5.91 -22.24
C ALA A 95 15.15 -7.03 -22.15
N PRO A 96 15.54 -8.32 -22.15
CA PRO A 96 14.63 -9.43 -21.87
C PRO A 96 14.03 -9.30 -20.47
N ALA A 97 12.83 -9.87 -20.27
CA ALA A 97 12.16 -9.91 -18.98
C ALA A 97 13.07 -10.50 -17.88
N ILE A 98 12.96 -9.96 -16.69
CA ILE A 98 13.67 -10.47 -15.51
C ILE A 98 13.11 -11.86 -15.18
N LYS A 99 14.02 -12.83 -14.98
CA LYS A 99 13.70 -14.19 -14.56
C LYS A 99 13.64 -14.28 -13.03
N GLU A 100 14.67 -13.73 -12.37
CA GLU A 100 14.82 -13.79 -10.92
C GLU A 100 15.29 -12.43 -10.38
N ILE A 101 14.85 -12.10 -9.17
CA ILE A 101 15.36 -10.96 -8.42
C ILE A 101 15.86 -11.43 -7.04
N THR A 102 17.09 -11.05 -6.71
CA THR A 102 17.71 -11.34 -5.40
C THR A 102 17.73 -10.10 -4.54
N VAL A 103 17.22 -10.22 -3.32
CA VAL A 103 17.36 -9.23 -2.25
C VAL A 103 18.68 -9.52 -1.54
N VAL A 104 19.73 -8.81 -1.90
CA VAL A 104 21.12 -9.09 -1.46
C VAL A 104 21.29 -9.09 0.05
N PRO A 105 20.79 -8.09 0.81
CA PRO A 105 20.95 -8.08 2.28
C PRO A 105 20.27 -9.24 3.00
N LEU A 106 19.27 -9.86 2.38
CA LEU A 106 18.51 -10.97 2.97
C LEU A 106 18.96 -12.32 2.45
N GLY A 107 19.72 -12.37 1.36
CA GLY A 107 20.11 -13.61 0.69
C GLY A 107 18.93 -14.38 0.07
N VAL A 108 17.82 -13.70 -0.25
CA VAL A 108 16.60 -14.31 -0.76
C VAL A 108 16.42 -13.99 -2.24
N THR A 109 16.08 -15.01 -3.04
CA THR A 109 15.81 -14.87 -4.47
C THR A 109 14.37 -15.27 -4.79
N TYR A 110 13.72 -14.50 -5.62
CA TYR A 110 12.35 -14.72 -6.11
C TYR A 110 12.33 -14.87 -7.61
N ASP A 111 11.61 -15.91 -8.07
CA ASP A 111 11.26 -16.05 -9.49
C ASP A 111 10.15 -15.06 -9.86
N LEU A 112 10.30 -14.39 -10.99
CA LEU A 112 9.25 -13.52 -11.53
C LEU A 112 8.44 -14.30 -12.57
N PRO A 113 7.13 -14.50 -12.33
CA PRO A 113 6.30 -15.28 -13.21
C PRO A 113 6.03 -14.55 -14.54
N LEU A 114 5.95 -15.32 -15.62
CA LEU A 114 5.49 -14.86 -16.93
C LEU A 114 4.07 -15.39 -17.20
N PRO A 115 3.24 -14.71 -18.02
CA PRO A 115 1.86 -15.12 -18.31
C PRO A 115 1.76 -16.41 -19.17
N VAL A 116 2.86 -17.06 -19.42
CA VAL A 116 2.96 -18.33 -20.17
C VAL A 116 3.25 -19.54 -19.29
N ASP A 117 3.47 -19.33 -18.02
CA ASP A 117 3.68 -20.42 -17.06
C ASP A 117 2.45 -21.34 -17.05
N ASP A 118 2.67 -22.64 -16.85
CA ASP A 118 1.64 -23.68 -16.86
C ASP A 118 0.75 -23.67 -15.59
N GLU A 119 0.66 -22.56 -14.96
CA GLU A 119 -0.13 -22.29 -13.77
C GLU A 119 -1.46 -21.61 -14.14
N SER A 120 -2.50 -21.82 -13.34
CA SER A 120 -3.74 -21.09 -13.54
C SER A 120 -3.46 -19.58 -13.52
N ALA A 121 -4.17 -18.83 -14.35
CA ALA A 121 -3.99 -17.38 -14.36
C ALA A 121 -4.19 -16.74 -12.97
N PHE A 122 -4.86 -17.41 -12.03
CA PHE A 122 -5.00 -17.00 -10.63
C PHE A 122 -3.71 -17.25 -9.85
N GLY A 123 -3.13 -18.41 -9.91
CA GLY A 123 -1.89 -18.74 -9.22
C GLY A 123 -0.73 -17.84 -9.66
N ILE A 124 -0.63 -17.57 -10.98
CA ILE A 124 0.40 -16.67 -11.53
C ILE A 124 0.27 -15.26 -10.94
N ALA A 125 -0.94 -14.69 -10.91
CA ALA A 125 -1.17 -13.35 -10.36
C ALA A 125 -0.91 -13.27 -8.85
N GLU A 126 -1.31 -14.31 -8.12
CA GLU A 126 -1.06 -14.42 -6.68
C GLU A 126 0.44 -14.49 -6.39
N ARG A 127 1.19 -15.33 -7.12
CA ARG A 127 2.64 -15.43 -7.00
C ARG A 127 3.33 -14.11 -7.32
N ALA A 128 2.95 -13.45 -8.42
CA ALA A 128 3.48 -12.14 -8.79
C ALA A 128 3.28 -11.11 -7.67
N MET A 129 2.09 -11.06 -7.09
CA MET A 129 1.78 -10.10 -6.03
C MET A 129 2.45 -10.45 -4.70
N LYS A 130 2.61 -11.73 -4.37
CA LYS A 130 3.40 -12.15 -3.20
C LYS A 130 4.84 -11.65 -3.32
N VAL A 131 5.45 -11.82 -4.50
CA VAL A 131 6.79 -11.30 -4.76
C VAL A 131 6.80 -9.79 -4.67
N ALA A 132 5.89 -9.07 -5.35
CA ALA A 132 5.80 -7.62 -5.28
C ALA A 132 5.70 -7.11 -3.82
N ALA A 133 4.87 -7.76 -3.00
CA ALA A 133 4.70 -7.41 -1.59
C ALA A 133 5.95 -7.65 -0.74
N LEU A 134 6.82 -8.59 -1.12
CA LEU A 134 8.06 -8.91 -0.40
C LEU A 134 9.27 -8.11 -0.88
N LEU A 135 9.20 -7.54 -2.07
CA LEU A 135 10.28 -6.70 -2.60
C LEU A 135 10.32 -5.30 -1.97
N VAL A 136 9.23 -4.84 -1.37
CA VAL A 136 9.09 -3.48 -0.85
C VAL A 136 8.34 -3.43 0.48
N GLN A 137 8.32 -2.27 1.11
CA GLN A 137 7.59 -2.02 2.36
C GLN A 137 6.19 -1.43 2.12
N ASP A 138 5.84 -1.18 0.87
CA ASP A 138 4.54 -0.63 0.46
C ASP A 138 3.48 -1.72 0.33
N ASP A 139 2.25 -1.37 0.63
CA ASP A 139 1.06 -2.13 0.27
C ASP A 139 0.56 -1.69 -1.12
N PHE A 140 -0.09 -2.59 -1.85
CA PHE A 140 -0.56 -2.32 -3.20
C PHE A 140 -2.03 -2.70 -3.38
N ALA A 141 -2.78 -1.79 -3.98
CA ALA A 141 -4.13 -2.04 -4.49
C ALA A 141 -4.17 -1.79 -6.01
N LEU A 142 -4.75 -2.72 -6.75
CA LEU A 142 -4.84 -2.69 -8.21
C LEU A 142 -6.25 -2.28 -8.64
N MET A 143 -6.36 -1.09 -9.24
CA MET A 143 -7.61 -0.54 -9.74
C MET A 143 -7.70 -0.73 -11.24
N VAL A 144 -8.77 -1.40 -11.69
CA VAL A 144 -9.02 -1.74 -13.09
C VAL A 144 -10.25 -1.02 -13.58
N GLU A 145 -10.18 -0.46 -14.78
CA GLU A 145 -11.32 0.17 -15.44
C GLU A 145 -12.32 -0.89 -15.90
N GLY A 146 -13.58 -0.74 -15.48
CA GLY A 146 -14.70 -1.56 -15.91
C GLY A 146 -15.26 -1.10 -17.26
N GLN A 147 -16.16 -1.90 -17.85
CA GLN A 147 -16.83 -1.57 -19.12
C GLN A 147 -17.71 -0.30 -19.02
N ASP A 148 -18.12 0.04 -17.81
CA ASP A 148 -18.90 1.25 -17.49
C ASP A 148 -18.01 2.49 -17.28
N GLY A 149 -16.69 2.37 -17.45
CA GLY A 149 -15.71 3.44 -17.24
C GLY A 149 -15.41 3.76 -15.77
N ARG A 150 -15.95 2.98 -14.83
CA ARG A 150 -15.62 3.08 -13.39
C ARG A 150 -14.40 2.23 -13.05
N TYR A 151 -13.72 2.57 -11.97
CA TYR A 151 -12.55 1.83 -11.50
C TYR A 151 -12.90 0.94 -10.33
N TYR A 152 -12.51 -0.32 -10.39
CA TYR A 152 -12.81 -1.37 -9.42
C TYR A 152 -11.54 -1.93 -8.81
N LEU A 153 -11.55 -2.20 -7.51
CA LEU A 153 -10.47 -2.91 -6.85
C LEU A 153 -10.50 -4.39 -7.27
N GLN A 154 -9.55 -4.80 -8.08
CA GLN A 154 -9.51 -6.15 -8.67
C GLN A 154 -8.46 -7.06 -8.06
N GLY A 155 -7.62 -6.55 -7.19
CA GLY A 155 -6.60 -7.33 -6.51
C GLY A 155 -5.60 -6.47 -5.78
N GLY A 156 -4.70 -7.13 -5.04
CA GLY A 156 -3.63 -6.44 -4.34
C GLY A 156 -3.07 -7.22 -3.18
N ALA A 157 -2.15 -6.59 -2.46
CA ALA A 157 -1.58 -7.08 -1.21
C ALA A 157 -1.58 -5.92 -0.21
N ILE A 158 -2.43 -6.02 0.81
CA ILE A 158 -2.53 -5.09 1.92
C ILE A 158 -2.19 -5.84 3.19
N LEU A 159 -1.06 -5.53 3.77
CA LEU A 159 -0.53 -6.25 4.92
C LEU A 159 -0.67 -5.46 6.23
N GLY A 160 -1.05 -4.19 6.10
CA GLY A 160 -1.33 -3.29 7.23
C GLY A 160 -2.83 -3.09 7.45
N PHE A 161 -3.24 -1.95 7.82
CA PHE A 161 -4.40 -1.37 8.42
C PHE A 161 -5.82 -1.71 7.90
N TRP A 162 -5.99 -2.39 6.77
CA TRP A 162 -7.31 -2.82 6.31
C TRP A 162 -7.25 -4.16 5.56
N ARG A 163 -8.39 -4.83 5.42
CA ARG A 163 -8.46 -6.18 4.86
C ARG A 163 -8.76 -6.10 3.38
N MET A 164 -7.98 -6.81 2.59
CA MET A 164 -8.14 -6.85 1.14
C MET A 164 -9.49 -7.43 0.72
N GLU A 165 -9.90 -8.53 1.36
CA GLU A 165 -11.16 -9.22 1.05
C GLU A 165 -12.41 -8.35 1.24
N ASP A 166 -12.38 -7.40 2.19
CA ASP A 166 -13.53 -6.55 2.50
C ASP A 166 -13.86 -5.53 1.41
N LYS A 167 -12.87 -5.21 0.57
CA LYS A 167 -12.99 -4.16 -0.46
C LYS A 167 -12.85 -4.70 -1.88
N LEU A 168 -12.51 -5.97 -2.03
CA LEU A 168 -12.31 -6.58 -3.33
C LEU A 168 -13.59 -6.53 -4.16
N GLY A 169 -13.49 -6.07 -5.40
CA GLY A 169 -14.62 -5.88 -6.29
C GLY A 169 -15.39 -4.56 -6.12
N MET A 170 -15.10 -3.80 -5.06
CA MET A 170 -15.76 -2.51 -4.86
C MET A 170 -15.30 -1.49 -5.90
N PRO A 171 -16.22 -0.67 -6.42
CA PRO A 171 -15.85 0.50 -7.19
C PRO A 171 -15.21 1.58 -6.30
N LEU A 172 -14.39 2.42 -6.91
CA LEU A 172 -13.61 3.46 -6.25
C LEU A 172 -14.44 4.33 -5.28
N GLU A 173 -15.65 4.69 -5.68
CA GLU A 173 -16.54 5.50 -4.84
C GLU A 173 -17.06 4.73 -3.63
N GLU A 174 -17.36 3.44 -3.75
CA GLU A 174 -17.86 2.63 -2.63
C GLU A 174 -16.77 2.42 -1.57
N ILE A 175 -15.52 2.23 -2.00
CA ILE A 175 -14.37 2.16 -1.08
C ILE A 175 -14.29 3.42 -0.22
N HIS A 176 -14.53 4.60 -0.79
CA HIS A 176 -14.44 5.86 -0.06
C HIS A 176 -15.69 6.16 0.77
N LEU A 177 -16.87 5.80 0.28
CA LEU A 177 -18.13 5.97 1.01
C LEU A 177 -18.19 5.03 2.22
N SER A 178 -17.83 3.76 2.05
CA SER A 178 -17.76 2.78 3.15
C SER A 178 -16.69 3.15 4.18
N GLY A 179 -15.61 3.84 3.76
CA GLY A 179 -14.60 4.41 4.63
C GLY A 179 -14.99 5.72 5.28
N SER A 180 -16.24 6.20 5.09
CA SER A 180 -16.76 7.46 5.66
C SER A 180 -15.89 8.68 5.39
N VAL A 181 -15.29 8.77 4.20
CA VAL A 181 -14.42 9.91 3.83
C VAL A 181 -15.25 11.20 3.76
N PRO A 182 -14.92 12.23 4.56
CA PRO A 182 -15.70 13.45 4.63
C PRO A 182 -15.89 14.12 3.27
N GLN A 183 -17.11 14.57 2.98
CA GLN A 183 -17.48 15.31 1.78
C GLN A 183 -17.13 14.58 0.47
N TYR A 184 -16.91 13.26 0.50
CA TYR A 184 -16.53 12.50 -0.70
C TYR A 184 -17.57 12.63 -1.80
N ALA A 185 -18.83 12.28 -1.52
CA ALA A 185 -19.91 12.30 -2.53
C ALA A 185 -20.13 13.68 -3.14
N SER A 186 -20.09 14.73 -2.31
CA SER A 186 -20.42 16.10 -2.75
C SER A 186 -19.26 16.83 -3.43
N LYS A 187 -18.02 16.56 -3.03
CA LYS A 187 -16.86 17.35 -3.49
C LYS A 187 -15.79 16.54 -4.26
N LEU A 188 -15.63 15.26 -3.95
CA LEU A 188 -14.46 14.51 -4.44
C LEU A 188 -14.80 13.48 -5.51
N GLN A 189 -15.95 12.84 -5.48
CA GLN A 189 -16.30 11.70 -6.32
C GLN A 189 -16.10 11.97 -7.82
N ALA A 190 -16.73 13.00 -8.35
CA ALA A 190 -16.64 13.31 -9.79
C ALA A 190 -15.23 13.73 -10.22
N SER A 191 -14.49 14.44 -9.36
CA SER A 191 -13.12 14.85 -9.66
C SER A 191 -12.15 13.68 -9.61
N MET A 192 -12.34 12.76 -8.68
CA MET A 192 -11.52 11.57 -8.52
C MET A 192 -11.72 10.59 -9.68
N GLN A 193 -12.98 10.36 -10.09
CA GLN A 193 -13.29 9.54 -11.27
C GLN A 193 -12.62 10.09 -12.53
N ARG A 194 -12.77 11.40 -12.80
CA ARG A 194 -12.08 12.05 -13.93
C ARG A 194 -10.56 11.96 -13.83
N PHE A 195 -10.01 12.06 -12.63
CA PHE A 195 -8.58 11.94 -12.42
C PHE A 195 -8.08 10.54 -12.80
N PHE A 196 -8.75 9.48 -12.35
CA PHE A 196 -8.41 8.11 -12.71
C PHE A 196 -8.50 7.88 -14.22
N GLN A 197 -9.57 8.32 -14.88
CA GLN A 197 -9.75 8.20 -16.33
C GLN A 197 -8.64 8.90 -17.13
N LYS A 198 -8.17 10.06 -16.64
CA LYS A 198 -7.18 10.90 -17.35
C LYS A 198 -5.74 10.65 -16.91
N MET A 199 -5.51 9.76 -15.97
CA MET A 199 -4.15 9.47 -15.48
C MET A 199 -3.29 8.92 -16.61
N SER A 200 -2.19 9.58 -16.88
CA SER A 200 -1.21 9.20 -17.90
C SER A 200 -0.16 8.26 -17.30
N VAL A 201 0.40 7.39 -18.14
CA VAL A 201 1.46 6.44 -17.75
C VAL A 201 2.74 7.18 -17.30
N ASP A 202 3.06 8.27 -17.97
CA ASP A 202 4.28 9.06 -17.76
C ASP A 202 4.17 10.10 -16.63
N LYS A 203 2.99 10.25 -16.00
CA LYS A 203 2.73 11.24 -14.95
C LYS A 203 2.24 10.61 -13.66
N PRO A 204 3.08 9.80 -12.99
CA PRO A 204 2.74 9.27 -11.68
C PRO A 204 2.61 10.41 -10.66
N VAL A 205 1.81 10.16 -9.64
CA VAL A 205 1.55 11.16 -8.61
C VAL A 205 1.70 10.57 -7.22
N SER A 206 1.94 11.45 -6.25
CA SER A 206 1.92 11.11 -4.84
C SER A 206 1.04 12.05 -4.05
N ARG A 207 0.58 11.58 -2.90
CA ARG A 207 -0.10 12.37 -1.88
C ARG A 207 0.25 11.82 -0.51
N ASN A 208 0.05 12.62 0.52
CA ASN A 208 0.15 12.15 1.89
C ASN A 208 -1.23 12.21 2.57
N ASN A 209 -1.46 11.24 3.43
CA ASN A 209 -2.56 11.24 4.38
C ASN A 209 -1.97 11.05 5.79
N TYR A 210 -2.73 11.37 6.84
CA TYR A 210 -2.29 11.11 8.20
C TYR A 210 -3.46 10.92 9.15
N PHE A 211 -3.21 10.16 10.20
CA PHE A 211 -4.09 9.97 11.35
C PHE A 211 -3.28 10.03 12.64
N ILE A 212 -3.97 10.21 13.76
CA ILE A 212 -3.37 9.91 15.06
C ILE A 212 -3.83 8.51 15.43
N GLN A 213 -2.86 7.63 15.69
CA GLN A 213 -3.07 6.26 16.10
C GLN A 213 -2.76 6.11 17.59
N VAL A 214 -3.65 5.45 18.33
CA VAL A 214 -3.35 5.01 19.69
C VAL A 214 -2.82 3.57 19.61
N VAL A 215 -1.63 3.35 20.16
CA VAL A 215 -1.02 2.02 20.23
C VAL A 215 -1.02 1.51 21.68
N PRO A 216 -0.90 0.19 21.91
CA PRO A 216 -0.76 -0.34 23.25
C PRO A 216 0.41 0.29 24.01
N PRO A 217 0.32 0.48 25.34
CA PRO A 217 1.40 1.07 26.15
C PRO A 217 2.62 0.17 26.26
N GLU A 218 2.44 -1.13 26.18
CA GLU A 218 3.53 -2.11 26.13
C GLU A 218 4.08 -2.23 24.72
N PRO A 219 5.39 -2.43 24.54
CA PRO A 219 5.92 -2.69 23.22
C PRO A 219 5.20 -3.89 22.63
N LEU A 220 4.65 -3.72 21.44
CA LEU A 220 4.30 -4.84 20.58
C LEU A 220 5.52 -5.75 20.54
N ASP A 221 5.30 -7.06 20.59
CA ASP A 221 6.39 -8.03 20.44
C ASP A 221 7.40 -7.45 19.44
N ALA A 222 8.68 -7.42 19.80
CA ALA A 222 9.74 -6.81 19.01
C ALA A 222 9.83 -7.33 17.55
N VAL A 223 8.99 -8.27 17.22
CA VAL A 223 8.85 -8.94 15.92
C VAL A 223 7.80 -8.27 15.03
N ASP A 224 6.88 -7.46 15.55
CA ASP A 224 5.78 -6.87 14.76
C ASP A 224 5.86 -5.33 14.74
N PRO A 225 6.48 -4.73 13.71
CA PRO A 225 6.51 -3.28 13.57
C PRO A 225 5.11 -2.68 13.64
N GLU A 226 5.00 -1.57 14.36
CA GLU A 226 3.73 -0.85 14.56
C GLU A 226 3.04 -0.52 13.23
N GLU A 227 3.81 -0.19 12.21
CA GLU A 227 3.31 0.14 10.87
C GLU A 227 2.56 -1.00 10.19
N LEU A 228 2.85 -2.23 10.59
CA LEU A 228 2.17 -3.42 10.12
C LEU A 228 1.07 -3.90 11.07
N ALA A 229 0.68 -3.11 12.07
CA ALA A 229 -0.40 -3.46 12.99
C ALA A 229 -1.71 -3.72 12.23
N TRP A 230 -2.09 -5.00 12.20
CA TRP A 230 -3.23 -5.46 11.44
C TRP A 230 -4.55 -5.02 12.04
N GLY A 231 -5.44 -4.49 11.18
CA GLY A 231 -6.82 -4.17 11.58
C GLY A 231 -6.93 -3.11 12.67
N LYS A 232 -5.81 -2.56 13.13
CA LYS A 232 -5.83 -1.49 14.11
C LYS A 232 -6.09 -0.17 13.41
N ASN A 233 -7.22 0.42 13.73
CA ASN A 233 -7.56 1.79 13.37
C ASN A 233 -7.87 2.56 14.66
N GLN A 234 -8.23 3.82 14.51
CA GLN A 234 -8.63 4.66 15.65
C GLN A 234 -9.75 4.08 16.54
N ASN A 235 -10.48 3.10 16.06
CA ASN A 235 -11.60 2.46 16.75
C ASN A 235 -11.30 1.02 17.22
N GLY A 236 -10.06 0.58 17.19
CA GLY A 236 -9.63 -0.77 17.56
C GLY A 236 -9.38 -1.72 16.38
N GLU A 237 -9.35 -3.00 16.64
CA GLU A 237 -9.12 -4.02 15.61
C GLU A 237 -10.38 -4.25 14.76
N GLU A 238 -10.23 -4.44 13.45
CA GLU A 238 -11.36 -4.69 12.55
C GLU A 238 -12.13 -5.96 12.89
N ASP A 239 -11.43 -6.99 13.35
CA ASP A 239 -12.06 -8.25 13.79
C ASP A 239 -13.02 -8.05 14.97
N VAL A 240 -12.66 -7.18 15.91
CA VAL A 240 -13.50 -6.84 17.06
C VAL A 240 -14.79 -6.12 16.65
N LYS A 241 -14.75 -5.31 15.60
CA LYS A 241 -15.95 -4.66 15.05
C LYS A 241 -16.96 -5.64 14.45
N ARG A 242 -16.49 -6.69 13.77
CA ARG A 242 -17.36 -7.70 13.14
C ARG A 242 -18.08 -8.56 14.16
N GLU A 243 -17.47 -8.84 15.29
CA GLU A 243 -18.06 -9.66 16.36
C GLU A 243 -19.00 -8.88 17.29
N GLY A 244 -19.35 -7.63 16.95
CA GLY A 244 -20.21 -6.77 17.79
C GLY A 244 -19.52 -6.22 19.04
N GLY A 245 -18.19 -6.30 19.09
CA GLY A 245 -17.41 -6.23 20.30
C GLY A 245 -16.87 -4.88 20.74
N LEU A 246 -17.11 -3.77 20.04
CA LEU A 246 -16.59 -2.45 20.49
C LEU A 246 -17.17 -1.99 21.84
N ALA A 247 -18.37 -2.43 22.18
CA ALA A 247 -19.01 -2.08 23.46
C ALA A 247 -18.27 -2.71 24.67
N ASN A 248 -17.57 -3.82 24.46
CA ASN A 248 -16.89 -4.59 25.51
C ASN A 248 -15.36 -4.57 25.41
N ALA A 249 -14.79 -3.93 24.39
CA ALA A 249 -13.35 -3.79 24.30
C ALA A 249 -12.82 -2.88 25.41
N PRO A 250 -11.73 -3.22 26.11
CA PRO A 250 -11.14 -2.34 27.09
C PRO A 250 -10.77 -1.02 26.41
N LYS A 251 -11.14 0.10 27.06
CA LYS A 251 -10.75 1.43 26.55
C LYS A 251 -9.22 1.50 26.45
N PRO A 252 -8.68 1.93 25.34
CA PRO A 252 -7.22 2.05 25.20
C PRO A 252 -6.69 3.08 26.21
N ILE A 253 -5.50 2.84 26.72
CA ILE A 253 -4.78 3.83 27.52
C ILE A 253 -4.28 4.92 26.55
N VAL A 254 -4.74 6.14 26.77
CA VAL A 254 -4.39 7.29 25.92
C VAL A 254 -3.47 8.23 26.70
N GLU A 255 -2.18 8.11 26.41
CA GLU A 255 -1.10 8.91 26.98
C GLU A 255 -0.17 9.34 25.84
N ALA A 256 0.68 10.34 26.06
CA ALA A 256 1.63 10.80 25.03
C ALA A 256 2.48 9.65 24.44
N ARG A 257 2.94 8.71 25.29
CA ARG A 257 3.73 7.55 24.86
C ARG A 257 2.97 6.56 23.98
N THR A 258 1.62 6.52 24.04
CA THR A 258 0.79 5.65 23.21
C THR A 258 0.32 6.33 21.91
N LEU A 259 0.64 7.61 21.71
CA LEU A 259 0.21 8.36 20.53
C LEU A 259 1.27 8.32 19.42
N ARG A 260 0.80 8.02 18.20
CA ARG A 260 1.61 8.02 16.99
C ARG A 260 0.97 8.90 15.92
N LEU A 261 1.76 9.70 15.23
CA LEU A 261 1.37 10.22 13.93
C LEU A 261 1.52 9.10 12.91
N ARG A 262 0.41 8.52 12.47
CA ARG A 262 0.38 7.58 11.34
C ARG A 262 0.31 8.39 10.05
N SER A 263 1.39 8.47 9.34
CA SER A 263 1.44 9.10 8.02
C SER A 263 1.50 8.03 6.93
N GLU A 264 0.74 8.25 5.87
CA GLU A 264 0.65 7.37 4.72
C GLU A 264 1.14 8.14 3.49
N ARG A 265 2.28 7.75 2.96
CA ARG A 265 2.71 8.18 1.65
C ARG A 265 2.01 7.31 0.62
N GLN A 266 1.15 7.92 -0.16
CA GLN A 266 0.31 7.23 -1.15
C GLN A 266 0.78 7.60 -2.55
N THR A 267 1.01 6.58 -3.38
CA THR A 267 1.43 6.75 -4.78
C THR A 267 0.38 6.22 -5.73
N LEU A 268 0.21 6.86 -6.86
CA LEU A 268 -0.66 6.40 -7.94
C LEU A 268 0.12 6.39 -9.24
N ARG A 269 0.11 5.25 -9.91
CA ARG A 269 0.78 5.02 -11.18
C ARG A 269 -0.07 4.17 -12.10
N ARG A 270 -0.21 4.56 -13.36
CA ARG A 270 -0.82 3.71 -14.40
C ARG A 270 0.25 2.83 -15.01
N LEU A 271 0.00 1.53 -15.08
CA LEU A 271 0.88 0.57 -15.74
C LEU A 271 0.77 0.69 -17.28
N PRO A 272 1.90 0.63 -18.02
CA PRO A 272 1.92 0.94 -19.44
C PRO A 272 1.25 -0.09 -20.35
N LYS A 273 1.18 -1.36 -19.95
CA LYS A 273 0.64 -2.45 -20.76
C LYS A 273 -0.82 -2.78 -20.43
N SER A 274 -1.12 -2.98 -19.16
CA SER A 274 -2.45 -3.34 -18.69
C SER A 274 -3.38 -2.15 -18.51
N GLY A 275 -2.84 -0.94 -18.37
CA GLY A 275 -3.61 0.24 -18.01
C GLY A 275 -4.11 0.25 -16.56
N VAL A 276 -3.77 -0.78 -15.78
CA VAL A 276 -4.11 -0.88 -14.36
C VAL A 276 -3.49 0.28 -13.58
N ILE A 277 -4.26 0.89 -12.69
CA ILE A 277 -3.74 1.90 -11.77
C ILE A 277 -3.31 1.19 -10.49
N VAL A 278 -2.04 1.33 -10.17
CA VAL A 278 -1.45 0.84 -8.92
C VAL A 278 -1.54 1.95 -7.88
N PHE A 279 -2.22 1.68 -6.78
CA PHE A 279 -2.23 2.50 -5.59
C PHE A 279 -1.27 1.89 -4.58
N GLY A 280 -0.14 2.55 -4.34
CA GLY A 280 0.86 2.18 -3.35
C GLY A 280 0.65 2.94 -2.05
N ILE A 281 0.83 2.27 -0.90
CA ILE A 281 0.66 2.85 0.44
C ILE A 281 1.88 2.49 1.27
N ARG A 282 2.70 3.49 1.60
CA ARG A 282 3.78 3.37 2.57
C ARG A 282 3.38 4.07 3.86
N THR A 283 3.27 3.31 4.93
CA THR A 283 2.86 3.82 6.24
C THR A 283 4.07 4.02 7.16
N TYR A 284 4.06 5.11 7.90
CA TYR A 284 5.03 5.43 8.94
C TYR A 284 4.31 5.74 10.25
N MET A 285 4.85 5.25 11.37
CA MET A 285 4.30 5.45 12.71
C MET A 285 5.31 6.23 13.56
N THR A 286 5.16 7.55 13.61
CA THR A 286 6.08 8.42 14.34
C THR A 286 5.53 8.71 15.74
N PRO A 287 6.26 8.39 16.82
CA PRO A 287 5.89 8.80 18.18
C PRO A 287 5.67 10.31 18.26
N VAL A 288 4.58 10.73 18.92
CA VAL A 288 4.28 12.17 19.05
C VAL A 288 5.39 12.92 19.79
N GLY A 289 6.03 12.28 20.78
CA GLY A 289 7.19 12.85 21.48
C GLY A 289 8.32 13.25 20.54
N ARG A 290 8.64 12.38 19.56
CA ARG A 290 9.66 12.68 18.55
C ARG A 290 9.31 13.92 17.70
N LEU A 291 8.04 14.11 17.38
CA LEU A 291 7.60 15.31 16.64
C LEU A 291 7.80 16.58 17.45
N VAL A 292 7.65 16.50 18.76
CA VAL A 292 7.95 17.62 19.67
C VAL A 292 9.45 17.92 19.70
N GLU A 293 10.28 16.89 19.83
CA GLU A 293 11.75 17.01 19.78
C GLU A 293 12.23 17.61 18.44
N GLU A 294 11.57 17.27 17.33
CA GLU A 294 11.86 17.83 16.00
C GLU A 294 11.25 19.23 15.76
N GLY A 295 10.58 19.83 16.77
CA GLY A 295 10.01 21.18 16.71
C GLY A 295 8.74 21.30 15.84
N VAL A 296 8.06 20.18 15.53
CA VAL A 296 6.83 20.20 14.71
C VAL A 296 5.54 20.04 15.52
N GLY A 297 5.63 19.88 16.84
CA GLY A 297 4.50 19.67 17.73
C GLY A 297 3.44 20.77 17.64
N GLU A 298 3.84 22.04 17.66
CA GLU A 298 2.94 23.20 17.56
C GLU A 298 2.15 23.20 16.25
N ARG A 299 2.78 22.83 15.13
CA ARG A 299 2.12 22.72 13.83
C ARG A 299 1.08 21.60 13.83
N LEU A 300 1.36 20.48 14.50
CA LEU A 300 0.40 19.39 14.66
C LEU A 300 -0.78 19.84 15.52
N ALA A 301 -0.52 20.51 16.64
CA ALA A 301 -1.57 21.06 17.51
C ALA A 301 -2.50 22.03 16.75
N GLY A 302 -1.90 22.95 15.97
CA GLY A 302 -2.65 23.88 15.12
C GLY A 302 -3.52 23.16 14.09
N ALA A 303 -2.99 22.12 13.43
CA ALA A 303 -3.73 21.33 12.46
C ALA A 303 -4.93 20.59 13.11
N VAL A 304 -4.71 19.97 14.29
CA VAL A 304 -5.76 19.25 15.03
C VAL A 304 -6.85 20.18 15.53
N ARG A 305 -6.52 21.37 15.99
CA ARG A 305 -7.51 22.39 16.40
C ARG A 305 -8.34 22.91 15.22
N GLY A 306 -7.76 22.95 14.03
CA GLY A 306 -8.41 23.42 12.81
C GLY A 306 -9.30 22.38 12.12
N TRP A 307 -9.43 21.17 12.63
CA TRP A 307 -10.32 20.19 12.03
C TRP A 307 -11.79 20.59 12.20
N SER A 308 -12.56 20.45 11.14
CA SER A 308 -14.02 20.52 11.19
C SER A 308 -14.60 19.29 11.87
N GLU A 309 -15.84 19.37 12.33
CA GLU A 309 -16.52 18.27 13.04
C GLU A 309 -16.54 16.97 12.24
N ASP A 310 -16.78 17.03 10.93
CA ASP A 310 -16.75 15.87 10.05
C ASP A 310 -15.35 15.23 9.93
N ILE A 311 -14.29 16.02 9.97
CA ILE A 311 -12.91 15.55 10.00
C ILE A 311 -12.57 14.98 11.39
N ASP A 312 -12.99 15.62 12.46
CA ASP A 312 -12.81 15.12 13.82
C ASP A 312 -13.44 13.73 13.98
N GLN A 313 -14.67 13.57 13.52
CA GLN A 313 -15.38 12.29 13.55
C GLN A 313 -14.67 11.25 12.70
N TYR A 314 -14.28 11.59 11.47
CA TYR A 314 -13.57 10.69 10.55
C TYR A 314 -12.23 10.21 11.09
N LYS A 315 -11.50 11.10 11.77
CA LYS A 315 -10.20 10.76 12.37
C LYS A 315 -10.33 10.13 13.76
N GLY A 316 -11.54 10.01 14.32
CA GLY A 316 -11.80 9.42 15.63
C GLY A 316 -11.17 10.23 16.77
N SER A 317 -11.10 11.54 16.63
CA SER A 317 -10.37 12.44 17.51
C SER A 317 -10.90 12.47 18.95
N VAL A 318 -12.18 12.14 19.13
CA VAL A 318 -12.82 12.01 20.47
C VAL A 318 -12.03 11.10 21.42
N LEU A 319 -11.29 10.14 20.86
CA LEU A 319 -10.51 9.18 21.65
C LEU A 319 -9.24 9.81 22.25
N TYR A 320 -8.58 10.71 21.53
CA TYR A 320 -7.22 11.14 21.83
C TYR A 320 -6.96 12.65 21.82
N LYS A 321 -7.89 13.45 21.30
CA LYS A 321 -7.67 14.90 21.02
C LYS A 321 -7.27 15.67 22.26
N GLU A 322 -7.94 15.44 23.39
CA GLU A 322 -7.67 16.10 24.65
C GLU A 322 -6.25 15.78 25.15
N ALA A 323 -5.91 14.48 25.24
CA ALA A 323 -4.59 14.03 25.69
C ALA A 323 -3.47 14.50 24.74
N LEU A 324 -3.72 14.46 23.43
CA LEU A 324 -2.77 14.92 22.43
C LEU A 324 -2.48 16.41 22.57
N LEU A 325 -3.52 17.25 22.65
CA LEU A 325 -3.34 18.70 22.75
C LEU A 325 -2.73 19.11 24.07
N ALA A 326 -3.13 18.48 25.19
CA ALA A 326 -2.51 18.71 26.49
C ALA A 326 -1.00 18.43 26.47
N TYR A 327 -0.58 17.36 25.82
CA TYR A 327 0.83 17.04 25.65
C TYR A 327 1.57 18.01 24.71
N LEU A 328 0.95 18.38 23.59
CA LEU A 328 1.58 19.27 22.61
C LEU A 328 1.71 20.72 23.12
N ASP A 329 0.83 21.15 24.02
CA ASP A 329 0.86 22.49 24.63
C ASP A 329 1.86 22.58 25.81
N CYS A 330 2.06 21.48 26.53
CA CYS A 330 2.97 21.37 27.67
C CYS A 330 3.78 20.06 27.58
N PRO A 331 4.77 19.98 26.67
CA PRO A 331 5.43 18.72 26.38
C PRO A 331 6.41 18.25 27.46
N PHE A 332 6.63 19.04 28.54
CA PHE A 332 7.57 18.76 29.64
C PHE A 332 6.98 19.08 31.00
#